data_a0a02380a138dba89cdc705e4a2e1635
#
_entry.id   a0a02380a138dba89cdc705e4a2e1635
#
_cell.length_a   1.000
_cell.length_b   1.000
_cell.length_c   1.000
_cell.angle_alpha   90.00
_cell.angle_beta   90.00
_cell.angle_gamma   90.00
#
_symmetry.space_group_name_H-M   'P 1'
#
loop_
_entity.id
_entity.type
_entity.pdbx_description
1 polymer ?
#
loop_
_entity_poly.entity_id
_entity_poly.type
_entity_poly.pdbx_seq_one_letter_code
_entity_poly.pdbx_strand_id
1 'polypeptide(L)'
;MRELALLDTQVPKPGFWTRIAHPGLFLGWSRHLVLPLVAVTAGLVVWGLYLAFWGSPPDYQMGDTVRIMYVHVPTAWLSQFAYGVMFVSAIGTLVWRHPMADVSQKAAAPLGAAFTALRSLPARSGAARPGARSGNGTGG
;
A
#
# COMPACT_ATOMS: atom_id res chain seq x y z
N MET A 1 52.30 16.74 -2.03
CA MET A 1 51.42 17.08 -3.18
C MET A 1 51.29 15.91 -4.19
N ARG A 2 52.32 15.13 -4.48
CA ARG A 2 52.25 14.01 -5.42
C ARG A 2 51.41 12.80 -4.90
N GLU A 3 51.40 12.53 -3.62
CA GLU A 3 50.63 11.45 -3.02
C GLU A 3 49.12 11.71 -3.10
N LEU A 4 48.66 12.96 -2.94
CA LEU A 4 47.24 13.31 -3.08
C LEU A 4 46.74 13.15 -4.52
N ALA A 5 47.59 13.37 -5.51
CA ALA A 5 47.22 13.14 -6.92
C ALA A 5 47.12 11.67 -7.28
N LEU A 6 47.86 10.77 -6.59
CA LEU A 6 47.77 9.33 -6.80
C LEU A 6 46.52 8.69 -6.16
N LEU A 7 45.98 9.29 -5.11
CA LEU A 7 44.74 8.83 -4.48
C LEU A 7 43.49 9.10 -5.33
N ASP A 8 43.53 10.17 -6.12
CA ASP A 8 42.42 10.56 -6.98
C ASP A 8 42.21 9.62 -8.21
N THR A 9 43.29 8.92 -8.62
CA THR A 9 43.24 7.99 -9.76
C THR A 9 42.71 6.60 -9.42
N GLN A 10 42.53 6.27 -8.15
CA GLN A 10 42.13 4.94 -7.68
C GLN A 10 40.64 4.81 -7.39
N VAL A 11 39.85 5.90 -7.48
CA VAL A 11 38.41 5.79 -7.28
C VAL A 11 37.76 5.24 -8.56
N PRO A 12 37.32 3.98 -8.57
CA PRO A 12 36.66 3.40 -9.73
C PRO A 12 35.42 4.25 -10.04
N LYS A 13 35.26 4.68 -11.29
CA LYS A 13 34.05 5.40 -11.72
C LYS A 13 32.84 4.55 -11.35
N PRO A 14 31.87 5.08 -10.62
CA PRO A 14 30.72 4.32 -10.21
C PRO A 14 29.99 3.76 -11.44
N GLY A 15 29.80 2.45 -11.50
CA GLY A 15 29.10 1.80 -12.57
C GLY A 15 27.66 2.32 -12.69
N PHE A 16 27.00 2.07 -13.82
CA PHE A 16 25.61 2.48 -14.08
C PHE A 16 24.67 2.13 -12.91
N TRP A 17 24.77 0.92 -12.38
CA TRP A 17 23.96 0.45 -11.24
C TRP A 17 24.26 1.18 -9.93
N THR A 18 25.51 1.53 -9.68
CA THR A 18 25.90 2.28 -8.49
C THR A 18 25.43 3.74 -8.56
N ARG A 19 25.34 4.30 -9.76
CA ARG A 19 24.76 5.64 -9.99
C ARG A 19 23.27 5.69 -9.70
N ILE A 20 22.51 4.68 -10.17
CA ILE A 20 21.06 4.59 -9.93
C ILE A 20 20.75 4.32 -8.44
N ALA A 21 21.60 3.52 -7.78
CA ALA A 21 21.48 3.21 -6.36
C ALA A 21 21.97 4.35 -5.43
N HIS A 22 22.48 5.46 -5.99
CA HIS A 22 22.98 6.57 -5.17
C HIS A 22 21.82 7.32 -4.53
N PRO A 23 21.73 7.38 -3.19
CA PRO A 23 20.56 7.92 -2.49
C PRO A 23 20.23 9.37 -2.90
N GLY A 24 21.24 10.20 -3.16
CA GLY A 24 21.05 11.59 -3.54
C GLY A 24 20.40 11.78 -4.91
N LEU A 25 20.76 10.96 -5.90
CA LEU A 25 20.14 11.01 -7.23
C LEU A 25 18.70 10.47 -7.19
N PHE A 26 18.48 9.40 -6.44
CA PHE A 26 17.15 8.84 -6.24
C PHE A 26 16.20 9.86 -5.58
N LEU A 27 16.64 10.55 -4.54
CA LEU A 27 15.85 11.59 -3.86
C LEU A 27 15.55 12.79 -4.78
N GLY A 28 16.47 13.17 -5.65
CA GLY A 28 16.25 14.23 -6.64
C GLY A 28 15.17 13.85 -7.65
N TRP A 29 15.21 12.65 -8.18
CA TRP A 29 14.24 12.14 -9.16
C TRP A 29 12.88 11.82 -8.54
N SER A 30 12.88 11.21 -7.37
CA SER A 30 11.65 10.83 -6.68
C SER A 30 10.80 12.05 -6.34
N ARG A 31 11.42 13.16 -5.96
CA ARG A 31 10.70 14.41 -5.65
C ARG A 31 9.86 14.94 -6.82
N HIS A 32 10.36 14.81 -8.05
CA HIS A 32 9.63 15.25 -9.24
C HIS A 32 8.58 14.23 -9.72
N LEU A 33 8.78 12.96 -9.44
CA LEU A 33 7.87 11.89 -9.82
C LEU A 33 6.74 11.66 -8.81
N VAL A 34 6.99 11.86 -7.52
CA VAL A 34 6.01 11.57 -6.46
C VAL A 34 4.77 12.47 -6.60
N LEU A 35 4.95 13.77 -6.85
CA LEU A 35 3.82 14.70 -6.92
C LEU A 35 2.84 14.37 -8.08
N PRO A 36 3.31 14.22 -9.35
CA PRO A 36 2.40 13.84 -10.43
C PRO A 36 1.82 12.43 -10.25
N LEU A 37 2.58 11.49 -9.67
CA LEU A 37 2.09 10.15 -9.41
C LEU A 37 0.97 10.15 -8.36
N VAL A 38 1.12 10.93 -7.29
CA VAL A 38 0.08 11.13 -6.27
C VAL A 38 -1.16 11.78 -6.88
N ALA A 39 -0.99 12.80 -7.72
CA ALA A 39 -2.10 13.47 -8.37
C ALA A 39 -2.88 12.53 -9.30
N VAL A 40 -2.19 11.75 -10.13
CA VAL A 40 -2.80 10.74 -11.01
C VAL A 40 -3.51 9.67 -10.20
N THR A 41 -2.87 9.14 -9.15
CA THR A 41 -3.46 8.13 -8.28
C THR A 41 -4.71 8.65 -7.58
N ALA A 42 -4.66 9.87 -7.04
CA ALA A 42 -5.83 10.50 -6.41
C ALA A 42 -6.98 10.68 -7.41
N GLY A 43 -6.68 11.15 -8.62
CA GLY A 43 -7.66 11.29 -9.70
C GLY A 43 -8.31 9.95 -10.08
N LEU A 44 -7.52 8.89 -10.24
CA LEU A 44 -8.03 7.55 -10.53
C LEU A 44 -8.87 6.97 -9.39
N VAL A 45 -8.48 7.20 -8.14
CA VAL A 45 -9.24 6.76 -6.97
C VAL A 45 -10.60 7.48 -6.92
N VAL A 46 -10.62 8.80 -7.07
CA VAL A 46 -11.86 9.59 -7.09
C VAL A 46 -12.77 9.14 -8.24
N TRP A 47 -12.22 8.97 -9.43
CA TRP A 47 -12.97 8.48 -10.59
C TRP A 47 -13.51 7.06 -10.37
N GLY A 48 -12.69 6.16 -9.83
CA GLY A 48 -13.11 4.79 -9.50
C GLY A 48 -14.24 4.74 -8.46
N LEU A 49 -14.15 5.57 -7.41
CA LEU A 49 -15.20 5.70 -6.40
C LEU A 49 -16.50 6.28 -6.99
N TYR A 50 -16.39 7.28 -7.86
CA TYR A 50 -17.54 7.81 -8.58
C TYR A 50 -18.26 6.72 -9.39
N LEU A 51 -17.52 5.96 -10.19
CA LEU A 51 -18.09 4.85 -10.96
C LEU A 51 -18.68 3.76 -10.06
N ALA A 52 -18.04 3.43 -8.95
CA ALA A 52 -18.50 2.40 -8.03
C ALA A 52 -19.84 2.77 -7.34
N PHE A 53 -20.00 4.03 -6.96
CA PHE A 53 -21.17 4.45 -6.19
C PHE A 53 -22.30 5.00 -7.03
N TRP A 54 -22.02 5.66 -8.17
CA TRP A 54 -23.02 6.32 -9.01
C TRP A 54 -23.13 5.75 -10.43
N GLY A 55 -22.02 5.25 -11.00
CA GLY A 55 -22.00 4.73 -12.36
C GLY A 55 -22.37 3.26 -12.48
N SER A 56 -22.33 2.48 -11.38
CA SER A 56 -22.60 1.05 -11.42
C SER A 56 -24.07 0.76 -11.10
N PRO A 57 -24.77 -0.01 -11.96
CA PRO A 57 -26.12 -0.48 -11.67
C PRO A 57 -26.08 -1.47 -10.48
N PRO A 58 -27.20 -1.57 -9.70
CA PRO A 58 -27.31 -2.55 -8.64
C PRO A 58 -27.28 -3.97 -9.23
N ASP A 59 -26.66 -4.89 -8.51
CA ASP A 59 -26.60 -6.31 -8.89
C ASP A 59 -27.96 -6.98 -8.72
N TYR A 60 -28.31 -7.89 -9.61
CA TYR A 60 -29.61 -8.58 -9.59
C TYR A 60 -29.79 -9.52 -8.39
N GLN A 61 -28.70 -10.01 -7.78
CA GLN A 61 -28.73 -10.89 -6.60
C GLN A 61 -28.43 -10.13 -5.31
N MET A 62 -27.43 -9.22 -5.34
CA MET A 62 -26.89 -8.55 -4.16
C MET A 62 -27.43 -7.12 -3.97
N GLY A 63 -28.14 -6.57 -4.95
CA GLY A 63 -28.65 -5.20 -4.91
C GLY A 63 -27.50 -4.18 -4.73
N ASP A 64 -27.70 -3.23 -3.85
CA ASP A 64 -26.71 -2.17 -3.55
C ASP A 64 -25.51 -2.69 -2.73
N THR A 65 -25.58 -3.89 -2.16
CA THR A 65 -24.49 -4.48 -1.37
C THR A 65 -23.25 -4.74 -2.22
N VAL A 66 -23.39 -4.92 -3.54
CA VAL A 66 -22.26 -5.08 -4.46
C VAL A 66 -21.29 -3.88 -4.40
N ARG A 67 -21.78 -2.69 -4.08
CA ARG A 67 -20.96 -1.49 -3.97
C ARG A 67 -19.89 -1.57 -2.87
N ILE A 68 -20.18 -2.32 -1.81
CA ILE A 68 -19.22 -2.60 -0.73
C ILE A 68 -18.05 -3.42 -1.28
N MET A 69 -18.30 -4.36 -2.19
CA MET A 69 -17.27 -5.19 -2.80
C MET A 69 -16.27 -4.38 -3.63
N TYR A 70 -16.71 -3.32 -4.30
CA TYR A 70 -15.83 -2.46 -5.12
C TYR A 70 -14.76 -1.74 -4.28
N VAL A 71 -15.03 -1.47 -3.01
CA VAL A 71 -14.04 -0.89 -2.09
C VAL A 71 -13.32 -1.96 -1.30
N HIS A 72 -14.05 -2.98 -0.85
CA HIS A 72 -13.51 -4.05 0.00
C HIS A 72 -12.44 -4.88 -0.71
N VAL A 73 -12.70 -5.32 -1.94
CA VAL A 73 -11.78 -6.19 -2.69
C VAL A 73 -10.44 -5.49 -2.99
N PRO A 74 -10.40 -4.29 -3.58
CA PRO A 74 -9.12 -3.60 -3.79
C PRO A 74 -8.36 -3.31 -2.49
N THR A 75 -9.05 -2.90 -1.43
CA THR A 75 -8.38 -2.63 -0.14
C THR A 75 -7.84 -3.90 0.51
N ALA A 76 -8.51 -5.03 0.34
CA ALA A 76 -8.01 -6.32 0.81
C ALA A 76 -6.73 -6.73 0.06
N TRP A 77 -6.69 -6.60 -1.27
CA TRP A 77 -5.51 -6.88 -2.08
C TRP A 77 -4.34 -5.95 -1.75
N LEU A 78 -4.60 -4.65 -1.60
CA LEU A 78 -3.56 -3.67 -1.23
C LEU A 78 -3.01 -3.94 0.17
N SER A 79 -3.85 -4.35 1.11
CA SER A 79 -3.43 -4.78 2.44
C SER A 79 -2.49 -5.99 2.34
N GLN A 80 -2.88 -7.04 1.61
CA GLN A 80 -2.06 -8.23 1.39
C GLN A 80 -0.71 -7.88 0.74
N PHE A 81 -0.73 -7.02 -0.28
CA PHE A 81 0.47 -6.57 -0.95
C PHE A 81 1.42 -5.83 0.00
N ALA A 82 0.91 -4.92 0.83
CA ALA A 82 1.70 -4.20 1.82
C ALA A 82 2.36 -5.17 2.83
N TYR A 83 1.61 -6.15 3.33
CA TYR A 83 2.17 -7.18 4.20
C TYR A 83 3.19 -8.07 3.49
N GLY A 84 2.97 -8.39 2.22
CA GLY A 84 3.95 -9.12 1.39
C GLY A 84 5.27 -8.36 1.27
N VAL A 85 5.22 -7.04 1.00
CA VAL A 85 6.41 -6.19 0.96
C VAL A 85 7.11 -6.15 2.31
N MET A 86 6.36 -6.02 3.41
CA MET A 86 6.93 -6.06 4.77
C MET A 86 7.60 -7.39 5.06
N PHE A 87 6.98 -8.50 4.68
CA PHE A 87 7.53 -9.85 4.88
C PHE A 87 8.85 -10.05 4.12
N VAL A 88 8.89 -9.73 2.83
CA VAL A 88 10.10 -9.82 2.00
C VAL A 88 11.19 -8.89 2.53
N SER A 89 10.83 -7.68 2.93
CA SER A 89 11.77 -6.71 3.52
C SER A 89 12.31 -7.20 4.87
N ALA A 90 11.48 -7.85 5.69
CA ALA A 90 11.92 -8.43 6.97
C ALA A 90 12.94 -9.54 6.75
N ILE A 91 12.73 -10.43 5.77
CA ILE A 91 13.71 -11.44 5.38
C ILE A 91 15.01 -10.78 4.90
N GLY A 92 14.91 -9.75 4.05
CA GLY A 92 16.07 -9.01 3.55
C GLY A 92 16.88 -8.34 4.67
N THR A 93 16.20 -7.82 5.69
CA THR A 93 16.85 -7.23 6.87
C THR A 93 17.51 -8.31 7.74
N LEU A 94 16.82 -9.43 7.93
CA LEU A 94 17.31 -10.51 8.81
C LEU A 94 18.49 -11.28 8.20
N VAL A 95 18.41 -11.62 6.90
CA VAL A 95 19.39 -12.45 6.21
C VAL A 95 20.58 -11.62 5.72
N TRP A 96 20.31 -10.50 5.06
CA TRP A 96 21.37 -9.66 4.42
C TRP A 96 21.71 -8.40 5.20
N ARG A 97 20.97 -8.05 6.26
CA ARG A 97 21.14 -6.82 7.05
C ARG A 97 21.20 -5.57 6.18
N HIS A 98 20.40 -5.56 5.10
CA HIS A 98 20.45 -4.48 4.12
C HIS A 98 19.64 -3.26 4.60
N PRO A 99 20.26 -2.06 4.69
CA PRO A 99 19.58 -0.87 5.28
C PRO A 99 18.32 -0.45 4.50
N MET A 100 18.28 -0.67 3.18
CA MET A 100 17.11 -0.35 2.36
C MET A 100 15.89 -1.22 2.67
N ALA A 101 16.10 -2.46 3.13
CA ALA A 101 15.02 -3.36 3.52
C ALA A 101 14.30 -2.85 4.78
N ASP A 102 15.03 -2.31 5.77
CA ASP A 102 14.48 -1.68 6.97
C ASP A 102 13.64 -0.44 6.64
N VAL A 103 14.13 0.40 5.74
CA VAL A 103 13.39 1.60 5.27
C VAL A 103 12.11 1.21 4.54
N SER A 104 12.15 0.19 3.67
CA SER A 104 10.97 -0.31 2.94
C SER A 104 9.91 -0.85 3.88
N GLN A 105 10.31 -1.58 4.93
CA GLN A 105 9.41 -2.12 5.95
C GLN A 105 8.72 -0.99 6.72
N LYS A 106 9.47 0.01 7.15
CA LYS A 106 8.93 1.20 7.85
C LYS A 106 7.99 2.01 6.98
N ALA A 107 8.24 2.11 5.68
CA ALA A 107 7.37 2.81 4.74
C ALA A 107 6.08 2.03 4.43
N ALA A 108 6.13 0.70 4.36
CA ALA A 108 4.98 -0.14 4.07
C ALA A 108 4.02 -0.31 5.26
N ALA A 109 4.52 -0.25 6.49
CA ALA A 109 3.74 -0.49 7.71
C ALA A 109 2.50 0.42 7.85
N PRO A 110 2.58 1.76 7.71
CA PRO A 110 1.41 2.63 7.83
C PRO A 110 0.38 2.40 6.71
N LEU A 111 0.84 2.05 5.50
CA LEU A 111 -0.05 1.72 4.39
C LEU A 111 -0.81 0.42 4.65
N GLY A 112 -0.12 -0.62 5.11
CA GLY A 112 -0.74 -1.89 5.49
C GLY A 112 -1.78 -1.71 6.61
N ALA A 113 -1.48 -0.91 7.62
CA ALA A 113 -2.40 -0.58 8.69
C ALA A 113 -3.63 0.20 8.19
N ALA A 114 -3.44 1.19 7.33
CA ALA A 114 -4.54 1.98 6.75
C ALA A 114 -5.50 1.12 5.92
N PHE A 115 -4.98 0.28 5.02
CA PHE A 115 -5.81 -0.61 4.20
C PHE A 115 -6.52 -1.69 5.04
N THR A 116 -5.88 -2.19 6.10
CA THR A 116 -6.50 -3.12 7.03
C THR A 116 -7.63 -2.46 7.80
N ALA A 117 -7.45 -1.22 8.25
CA ALA A 117 -8.49 -0.44 8.91
C ALA A 117 -9.69 -0.20 7.96
N LEU A 118 -9.45 0.23 6.73
CA LEU A 118 -10.49 0.42 5.72
C LEU A 118 -11.28 -0.87 5.45
N ARG A 119 -10.59 -2.00 5.34
CA ARG A 119 -11.23 -3.30 5.13
C ARG A 119 -12.12 -3.72 6.31
N SER A 120 -11.75 -3.36 7.53
CA SER A 120 -12.47 -3.77 8.76
C SER A 120 -13.70 -2.91 9.08
N LEU A 121 -13.88 -1.74 8.45
CA LEU A 121 -15.00 -0.85 8.69
C LEU A 121 -16.37 -1.51 8.46
N PRO A 122 -16.64 -2.19 7.33
CA PRO A 122 -17.93 -2.82 7.10
C PRO A 122 -18.23 -3.98 8.07
N ALA A 123 -17.20 -4.68 8.56
CA ALA A 123 -17.39 -5.75 9.55
C ALA A 123 -17.88 -5.23 10.90
N ARG A 124 -17.44 -4.03 11.31
CA ARG A 124 -17.86 -3.40 12.56
C ARG A 124 -19.29 -2.86 12.50
N SER A 125 -19.72 -2.32 11.37
CA SER A 125 -21.09 -1.82 11.20
C SER A 125 -22.12 -2.96 11.16
N GLY A 126 -21.74 -4.14 10.70
CA GLY A 126 -22.58 -5.34 10.72
C GLY A 126 -22.70 -6.01 12.10
N ALA A 127 -21.65 -5.93 12.91
CA ALA A 127 -21.63 -6.50 14.27
C ALA A 127 -22.42 -5.68 15.31
N ALA A 128 -22.74 -4.42 14.99
CA ALA A 128 -23.46 -3.52 15.89
C ALA A 128 -24.99 -3.56 15.73
N ARG A 129 -25.57 -4.66 15.26
CA ARG A 129 -27.02 -4.90 15.37
C ARG A 129 -27.31 -5.69 16.65
N PRO A 130 -27.54 -5.05 17.83
CA PRO A 130 -28.11 -5.71 18.99
C PRO A 130 -29.59 -5.87 18.71
N GLY A 131 -30.04 -7.05 18.37
CA GLY A 131 -31.48 -7.25 18.30
C GLY A 131 -32.04 -8.34 17.41
N ALA A 132 -31.25 -9.26 16.87
CA ALA A 132 -31.82 -10.53 16.42
C ALA A 132 -32.04 -11.43 17.66
N ARG A 133 -32.92 -11.02 18.56
CA ARG A 133 -33.52 -11.93 19.52
C ARG A 133 -34.27 -13.01 18.72
N SER A 134 -33.73 -14.22 18.73
CA SER A 134 -34.44 -15.45 18.42
C SER A 134 -35.73 -15.44 19.23
N GLY A 135 -36.85 -15.11 18.59
CA GLY A 135 -38.15 -15.35 19.12
C GLY A 135 -38.38 -16.86 19.12
N ASN A 136 -37.96 -17.52 20.20
CA ASN A 136 -38.40 -18.88 20.49
C ASN A 136 -39.87 -18.80 20.89
N GLY A 137 -40.77 -18.85 19.89
CA GLY A 137 -42.18 -19.00 20.09
C GLY A 137 -42.47 -20.44 20.50
N THR A 138 -42.41 -20.69 21.79
CA THR A 138 -43.18 -21.78 22.42
C THR A 138 -44.61 -21.31 22.51
N GLY A 139 -45.41 -21.61 21.48
CA GLY A 139 -46.86 -21.56 21.52
C GLY A 139 -47.39 -22.98 21.76
N GLY A 140 -48.03 -23.13 22.88
CA GLY A 140 -48.82 -24.32 23.21
C GLY A 140 -50.15 -24.38 22.43
#